data_d7bf499225f3e2016a5d992ac043dbb0
#
_entry.id   d7bf499225f3e2016a5d992ac043dbb0
#
_cell.length_a   1.000
_cell.length_b   1.000
_cell.length_c   1.000
_cell.angle_alpha   90.00
_cell.angle_beta   90.00
_cell.angle_gamma   90.00
#
_symmetry.space_group_name_H-M   'P 1'
#
loop_
_entity.id
_entity.type
_entity.pdbx_description
1 polymer ?
#
loop_
_entity_poly.entity_id
_entity_poly.type
_entity_poly.pdbx_seq_one_letter_code
_entity_poly.pdbx_strand_id
1 'polypeptide(L)'
;KNYLDQSKKTIESDVFLMSVGLNRASTLFYSAPNKFKNIARSEKLLRRVDDIFLIDSSANIIFSDTNNVINFIRPSENEIDVALEGLPVVITNSVEDKTSAMIKLNSLIDTYLYISRNIDSEIIKYLRETEQAVDFYYSVENKQFGIKVTFAIIYILVVALLLFVSTIIAIAFANRLTKPIINLIQAS
;
A
#
# COMPACT_ATOMS: atom_id res chain seq x y z
N LYS A 1 -0.86 1.69 -9.26
CA LYS A 1 0.55 1.39 -8.87
C LYS A 1 1.54 2.24 -9.69
N ASN A 2 1.40 2.30 -11.00
CA ASN A 2 2.33 3.01 -11.90
C ASN A 2 2.40 4.54 -11.64
N TYR A 3 1.29 5.19 -11.26
CA TYR A 3 1.24 6.63 -11.02
C TYR A 3 2.01 7.04 -9.74
N LEU A 4 1.81 6.33 -8.65
CA LEU A 4 2.52 6.61 -7.39
C LEU A 4 4.02 6.37 -7.53
N ASP A 5 4.43 5.32 -8.24
CA ASP A 5 5.84 5.02 -8.50
C ASP A 5 6.47 6.11 -9.39
N GLN A 6 5.71 6.63 -10.37
CA GLN A 6 6.16 7.75 -11.20
C GLN A 6 6.26 9.06 -10.40
N SER A 7 5.29 9.34 -9.52
CA SER A 7 5.32 10.50 -8.63
C SER A 7 6.55 10.48 -7.72
N LYS A 8 6.88 9.32 -7.15
CA LYS A 8 8.09 9.11 -6.32
C LYS A 8 9.38 9.40 -7.10
N LYS A 9 9.52 8.84 -8.29
CA LYS A 9 10.69 9.10 -9.15
C LYS A 9 10.82 10.57 -9.55
N THR A 10 9.69 11.22 -9.80
CA THR A 10 9.69 12.64 -10.16
C THR A 10 10.15 13.50 -8.99
N ILE A 11 9.61 13.30 -7.79
CA ILE A 11 10.02 14.11 -6.63
C ILE A 11 11.46 13.83 -6.20
N GLU A 12 11.94 12.60 -6.36
CA GLU A 12 13.35 12.23 -6.15
C GLU A 12 14.28 13.00 -7.10
N SER A 13 13.94 13.07 -8.39
CA SER A 13 14.67 13.87 -9.37
C SER A 13 14.61 15.36 -9.04
N ASP A 14 13.44 15.87 -8.64
CA ASP A 14 13.23 17.28 -8.34
C ASP A 14 14.04 17.71 -7.11
N VAL A 15 14.04 16.93 -6.03
CA VAL A 15 14.82 17.27 -4.82
C VAL A 15 16.32 17.28 -5.12
N PHE A 16 16.79 16.35 -5.96
CA PHE A 16 18.19 16.34 -6.40
C PHE A 16 18.56 17.59 -7.19
N LEU A 17 17.75 17.94 -8.20
CA LEU A 17 18.00 19.13 -9.04
C LEU A 17 17.90 20.43 -8.24
N MET A 18 16.95 20.53 -7.30
CA MET A 18 16.84 21.67 -6.38
C MET A 18 18.06 21.78 -5.47
N SER A 19 18.58 20.65 -4.97
CA SER A 19 19.77 20.64 -4.12
C SER A 19 21.00 21.23 -4.85
N VAL A 20 21.15 20.94 -6.14
CA VAL A 20 22.22 21.49 -6.97
C VAL A 20 22.08 23.03 -7.07
N GLY A 21 20.87 23.53 -7.29
CA GLY A 21 20.60 24.98 -7.34
C GLY A 21 20.90 25.67 -6.00
N LEU A 22 20.42 25.09 -4.89
CA LEU A 22 20.62 25.65 -3.54
C LEU A 22 22.06 25.53 -3.06
N ASN A 23 22.78 24.45 -3.39
CA ASN A 23 24.20 24.33 -3.09
C ASN A 23 25.04 25.40 -3.80
N ARG A 24 24.71 25.77 -5.04
CA ARG A 24 25.35 26.88 -5.75
C ARG A 24 25.09 28.23 -5.08
N ALA A 25 23.93 28.38 -4.44
CA ALA A 25 23.52 29.59 -3.74
C ALA A 25 23.91 29.59 -2.25
N SER A 26 24.65 28.60 -1.76
CA SER A 26 24.96 28.39 -0.34
C SER A 26 25.61 29.59 0.34
N THR A 27 26.48 30.33 -0.36
CA THR A 27 27.11 31.57 0.17
C THR A 27 26.07 32.64 0.55
N LEU A 28 24.93 32.67 -0.15
CA LEU A 28 23.84 33.61 0.13
C LEU A 28 23.03 33.21 1.36
N PHE A 29 23.10 31.96 1.80
CA PHE A 29 22.38 31.50 2.98
C PHE A 29 22.75 32.33 4.23
N TYR A 30 24.04 32.60 4.41
CA TYR A 30 24.54 33.39 5.51
C TYR A 30 24.67 34.87 5.18
N SER A 31 25.12 35.25 3.97
CA SER A 31 25.40 36.63 3.61
C SER A 31 24.18 37.46 3.17
N ALA A 32 23.19 36.82 2.59
CA ALA A 32 21.98 37.47 2.08
C ALA A 32 20.75 36.52 2.13
N PRO A 33 20.26 36.19 3.36
CA PRO A 33 19.20 35.18 3.54
C PRO A 33 17.94 35.40 2.70
N ASN A 34 17.56 36.67 2.49
CA ASN A 34 16.38 36.99 1.67
C ASN A 34 16.58 36.64 0.19
N LYS A 35 17.81 36.78 -0.34
CA LYS A 35 18.13 36.37 -1.72
C LYS A 35 18.10 34.85 -1.83
N PHE A 36 18.64 34.13 -0.85
CA PHE A 36 18.57 32.69 -0.79
C PHE A 36 17.11 32.18 -0.76
N LYS A 37 16.26 32.78 0.08
CA LYS A 37 14.82 32.48 0.14
C LYS A 37 14.12 32.67 -1.22
N ASN A 38 14.47 33.74 -1.93
CA ASN A 38 13.89 33.97 -3.26
C ASN A 38 14.34 32.91 -4.28
N ILE A 39 15.60 32.45 -4.20
CA ILE A 39 16.09 31.35 -5.04
C ILE A 39 15.33 30.07 -4.70
N ALA A 40 15.17 29.74 -3.43
CA ALA A 40 14.42 28.56 -2.98
C ALA A 40 12.96 28.60 -3.50
N ARG A 41 12.31 29.77 -3.43
CA ARG A 41 10.96 29.97 -3.99
C ARG A 41 10.91 29.79 -5.51
N SER A 42 11.92 30.31 -6.22
CA SER A 42 12.00 30.14 -7.67
C SER A 42 12.15 28.67 -8.06
N GLU A 43 12.99 27.93 -7.34
CA GLU A 43 13.15 26.48 -7.53
C GLU A 43 11.85 25.73 -7.25
N LYS A 44 11.16 26.09 -6.16
CA LYS A 44 9.84 25.55 -5.80
C LYS A 44 8.83 25.73 -6.93
N LEU A 45 8.69 26.94 -7.45
CA LEU A 45 7.76 27.29 -8.53
C LEU A 45 8.11 26.56 -9.84
N LEU A 46 9.40 26.54 -10.20
CA LEU A 46 9.87 25.90 -11.43
C LEU A 46 9.53 24.41 -11.49
N ARG A 47 9.57 23.72 -10.36
CA ARG A 47 9.30 22.28 -10.27
C ARG A 47 7.91 21.95 -9.76
N ARG A 48 7.05 22.95 -9.55
CA ARG A 48 5.68 22.76 -9.06
C ARG A 48 5.64 21.94 -7.77
N VAL A 49 6.53 22.23 -6.83
CA VAL A 49 6.55 21.66 -5.48
C VAL A 49 5.66 22.53 -4.61
N ASP A 50 4.87 21.92 -3.73
CA ASP A 50 3.92 22.66 -2.89
C ASP A 50 4.58 23.22 -1.65
N ASP A 51 5.47 22.44 -1.02
CA ASP A 51 6.15 22.85 0.21
C ASP A 51 7.66 22.61 0.09
N ILE A 52 8.42 23.53 0.67
CA ILE A 52 9.87 23.42 0.82
C ILE A 52 10.25 23.70 2.28
N PHE A 53 11.09 22.85 2.84
CA PHE A 53 11.67 23.01 4.16
C PHE A 53 13.17 22.80 4.09
N LEU A 54 13.92 23.58 4.88
CA LEU A 54 15.28 23.24 5.26
C LEU A 54 15.24 22.79 6.71
N ILE A 55 15.80 21.63 6.98
CA ILE A 55 15.82 21.02 8.30
C ILE A 55 17.24 20.65 8.72
N ASP A 56 17.47 20.51 10.02
CA ASP A 56 18.71 19.97 10.58
C ASP A 56 18.64 18.43 10.72
N SER A 57 19.71 17.81 11.16
CA SER A 57 19.80 16.37 11.44
C SER A 57 18.84 15.88 12.54
N SER A 58 18.34 16.79 13.37
CA SER A 58 17.30 16.50 14.36
C SER A 58 15.88 16.72 13.82
N ALA A 59 15.74 16.96 12.50
CA ALA A 59 14.49 17.30 11.83
C ALA A 59 13.79 18.57 12.36
N ASN A 60 14.56 19.53 12.91
CA ASN A 60 14.02 20.85 13.23
C ASN A 60 14.02 21.73 11.99
N ILE A 61 12.98 22.53 11.83
CA ILE A 61 12.81 23.38 10.65
C ILE A 61 13.67 24.65 10.83
N ILE A 62 14.66 24.85 9.95
CA ILE A 62 15.50 26.04 9.86
C ILE A 62 14.82 27.11 9.00
N PHE A 63 14.17 26.68 7.90
CA PHE A 63 13.47 27.55 6.98
C PHE A 63 12.28 26.78 6.37
N SER A 64 11.20 27.47 6.10
CA SER A 64 10.06 26.92 5.37
C SER A 64 9.45 27.93 4.40
N ASP A 65 8.98 27.43 3.25
CA ASP A 65 8.11 28.15 2.32
C ASP A 65 6.93 27.24 2.00
N THR A 66 5.94 27.29 2.85
CA THR A 66 4.72 26.47 2.81
C THR A 66 3.52 27.33 3.18
N ASN A 67 2.36 26.95 2.67
CA ASN A 67 1.09 27.54 3.07
C ASN A 67 0.60 27.01 4.43
N ASN A 68 1.11 25.84 4.88
CA ASN A 68 0.71 25.23 6.13
C ASN A 68 1.84 24.35 6.70
N VAL A 69 2.46 24.80 7.80
CA VAL A 69 3.55 24.10 8.51
C VAL A 69 3.09 22.75 9.08
N ILE A 70 1.80 22.55 9.34
CA ILE A 70 1.23 21.28 9.80
C ILE A 70 1.48 20.14 8.79
N ASN A 71 1.77 20.50 7.55
CA ASN A 71 2.05 19.54 6.47
C ASN A 71 3.45 18.92 6.52
N PHE A 72 4.31 19.31 7.46
CA PHE A 72 5.64 18.73 7.60
C PHE A 72 5.56 17.36 8.28
N ILE A 73 5.99 16.33 7.56
CA ILE A 73 6.11 14.96 8.08
C ILE A 73 7.56 14.80 8.54
N ARG A 74 7.75 14.55 9.81
CA ARG A 74 9.08 14.36 10.35
C ARG A 74 9.72 13.09 9.78
N PRO A 75 10.89 13.18 9.11
CA PRO A 75 11.61 12.02 8.63
C PRO A 75 12.07 11.14 9.79
N SER A 76 12.19 9.85 9.57
CA SER A 76 12.78 8.90 10.50
C SER A 76 14.32 9.06 10.54
N GLU A 77 14.95 8.58 11.61
CA GLU A 77 16.42 8.58 11.74
C GLU A 77 17.09 7.85 10.58
N ASN A 78 16.55 6.71 10.16
CA ASN A 78 17.07 5.96 9.02
C ASN A 78 16.98 6.74 7.68
N GLU A 79 15.94 7.53 7.47
CA GLU A 79 15.82 8.38 6.27
C GLU A 79 16.84 9.52 6.30
N ILE A 80 17.13 10.08 7.48
CA ILE A 80 18.15 11.11 7.67
C ILE A 80 19.54 10.52 7.40
N ASP A 81 19.83 9.31 7.90
CA ASP A 81 21.10 8.63 7.69
C ASP A 81 21.36 8.33 6.21
N VAL A 82 20.35 7.86 5.49
CA VAL A 82 20.49 7.63 4.03
C VAL A 82 20.69 8.96 3.29
N ALA A 83 19.98 10.03 3.66
CA ALA A 83 20.16 11.35 3.06
C ALA A 83 21.54 11.96 3.39
N LEU A 84 22.17 11.58 4.51
CA LEU A 84 23.52 12.01 4.89
C LEU A 84 24.58 11.59 3.86
N GLU A 85 24.37 10.47 3.16
CA GLU A 85 25.23 10.00 2.07
C GLU A 85 25.13 10.85 0.80
N GLY A 86 24.24 11.85 0.78
CA GLY A 86 24.01 12.74 -0.36
C GLY A 86 23.09 12.14 -1.42
N LEU A 87 22.40 11.06 -1.09
CA LEU A 87 21.40 10.43 -1.94
C LEU A 87 20.00 10.99 -1.65
N PRO A 88 19.16 11.19 -2.67
CA PRO A 88 17.78 11.58 -2.45
C PRO A 88 16.99 10.44 -1.81
N VAL A 89 16.21 10.76 -0.77
CA VAL A 89 15.37 9.82 -0.05
C VAL A 89 13.92 10.22 -0.21
N VAL A 90 13.09 9.30 -0.71
CA VAL A 90 11.64 9.49 -0.78
C VAL A 90 11.03 9.09 0.55
N ILE A 91 10.35 10.03 1.19
CA ILE A 91 9.65 9.81 2.46
C ILE A 91 8.27 9.28 2.14
N THR A 92 8.00 8.06 2.60
CA THR A 92 6.74 7.38 2.31
C THR A 92 5.86 7.40 3.56
N ASN A 93 4.86 8.25 3.56
CA ASN A 93 3.79 8.17 4.54
C ASN A 93 2.49 7.72 3.85
N SER A 94 1.96 6.58 4.28
CA SER A 94 0.77 5.96 3.70
C SER A 94 -0.54 6.66 4.06
N VAL A 95 -0.51 7.63 4.98
CA VAL A 95 -1.72 8.26 5.54
C VAL A 95 -2.06 9.58 4.85
N GLU A 96 -1.10 10.21 4.15
CA GLU A 96 -1.28 11.52 3.54
C GLU A 96 -1.21 11.46 2.01
N ASP A 97 -2.08 12.23 1.38
CA ASP A 97 -2.15 12.38 -0.07
C ASP A 97 -0.98 13.23 -0.60
N LYS A 98 0.25 12.89 -0.16
CA LYS A 98 1.48 13.61 -0.47
C LYS A 98 2.63 12.69 -0.82
N THR A 99 3.50 13.18 -1.68
CA THR A 99 4.83 12.60 -1.91
C THR A 99 5.88 13.58 -1.44
N SER A 100 6.80 13.12 -0.61
CA SER A 100 7.88 13.95 -0.06
C SER A 100 9.24 13.33 -0.36
N ALA A 101 10.24 14.17 -0.50
CA ALA A 101 11.63 13.72 -0.66
C ALA A 101 12.59 14.64 0.07
N MET A 102 13.71 14.09 0.48
CA MET A 102 14.75 14.78 1.22
C MET A 102 16.13 14.46 0.66
N ILE A 103 17.06 15.43 0.76
CA ILE A 103 18.47 15.26 0.41
C ILE A 103 19.31 16.21 1.25
N LYS A 104 20.56 15.82 1.57
CA LYS A 104 21.51 16.72 2.24
C LYS A 104 22.01 17.81 1.30
N LEU A 105 22.12 19.04 1.80
CA LEU A 105 22.80 20.14 1.12
C LEU A 105 24.28 20.15 1.50
N ASN A 106 25.13 19.60 0.65
CA ASN A 106 26.55 19.40 0.94
C ASN A 106 27.34 20.68 1.16
N SER A 107 26.85 21.83 0.64
CA SER A 107 27.48 23.13 0.80
C SER A 107 27.01 23.91 2.04
N LEU A 108 26.08 23.36 2.81
CA LEU A 108 25.59 23.93 4.08
C LEU A 108 25.86 22.96 5.23
N ILE A 109 26.15 23.53 6.40
CA ILE A 109 26.43 22.75 7.61
C ILE A 109 25.10 22.22 8.15
N ASP A 110 25.02 20.90 8.38
CA ASP A 110 23.87 20.21 9.00
C ASP A 110 22.50 20.65 8.44
N THR A 111 22.41 20.74 7.12
CA THR A 111 21.19 21.23 6.47
C THR A 111 20.72 20.25 5.39
N TYR A 112 19.44 19.88 5.47
CA TYR A 112 18.78 19.01 4.52
C TYR A 112 17.65 19.77 3.83
N LEU A 113 17.56 19.59 2.52
CA LEU A 113 16.42 20.05 1.73
C LEU A 113 15.32 18.98 1.80
N TYR A 114 14.15 19.37 2.25
CA TYR A 114 12.94 18.55 2.26
C TYR A 114 11.89 19.25 1.37
N ILE A 115 11.32 18.53 0.45
CA ILE A 115 10.25 19.03 -0.41
C ILE A 115 9.04 18.10 -0.35
N SER A 116 7.85 18.66 -0.55
CA SER A 116 6.63 17.87 -0.70
C SER A 116 5.75 18.36 -1.84
N ARG A 117 5.02 17.43 -2.42
CA ARG A 117 4.01 17.65 -3.46
C ARG A 117 2.73 16.92 -3.10
N ASN A 118 1.61 17.61 -3.17
CA ASN A 118 0.31 17.00 -3.00
C ASN A 118 -0.01 16.09 -4.20
N ILE A 119 -0.59 14.96 -3.92
CA ILE A 119 -1.15 14.09 -4.95
C ILE A 119 -2.60 14.52 -5.14
N ASP A 120 -3.06 14.56 -6.38
CA ASP A 120 -4.43 14.90 -6.68
C ASP A 120 -5.40 13.96 -5.94
N SER A 121 -6.29 14.55 -5.14
CA SER A 121 -7.25 13.83 -4.33
C SER A 121 -8.21 12.95 -5.16
N GLU A 122 -8.51 13.35 -6.40
CA GLU A 122 -9.30 12.53 -7.30
C GLU A 122 -8.55 11.25 -7.69
N ILE A 123 -7.25 11.36 -7.97
CA ILE A 123 -6.42 10.20 -8.31
C ILE A 123 -6.34 9.23 -7.13
N ILE A 124 -6.14 9.75 -5.91
CA ILE A 124 -6.13 8.92 -4.69
C ILE A 124 -7.47 8.22 -4.49
N LYS A 125 -8.58 8.93 -4.70
CA LYS A 125 -9.92 8.37 -4.62
C LYS A 125 -10.09 7.20 -5.61
N TYR A 126 -9.73 7.41 -6.89
CA TYR A 126 -9.80 6.34 -7.90
C TYR A 126 -8.91 5.14 -7.57
N LEU A 127 -7.73 5.36 -7.02
CA LEU A 127 -6.84 4.27 -6.59
C LEU A 127 -7.46 3.46 -5.45
N ARG A 128 -8.02 4.12 -4.43
CA ARG A 128 -8.71 3.45 -3.31
C ARG A 128 -9.95 2.69 -3.77
N GLU A 129 -10.77 3.28 -4.64
CA GLU A 129 -11.96 2.62 -5.19
C GLU A 129 -11.56 1.39 -6.02
N THR A 130 -10.47 1.46 -6.78
CA THR A 130 -9.95 0.33 -7.55
C THR A 130 -9.41 -0.78 -6.64
N GLU A 131 -8.66 -0.47 -5.60
CA GLU A 131 -8.19 -1.44 -4.61
C GLU A 131 -9.36 -2.13 -3.90
N GLN A 132 -10.36 -1.36 -3.45
CA GLN A 132 -11.57 -1.92 -2.83
C GLN A 132 -12.35 -2.82 -3.78
N ALA A 133 -12.45 -2.46 -5.07
CA ALA A 133 -13.10 -3.30 -6.08
C ALA A 133 -12.37 -4.62 -6.31
N VAL A 134 -11.04 -4.58 -6.33
CA VAL A 134 -10.17 -5.78 -6.46
C VAL A 134 -10.31 -6.66 -5.23
N ASP A 135 -10.25 -6.11 -4.02
CA ASP A 135 -10.41 -6.85 -2.77
C ASP A 135 -11.82 -7.46 -2.66
N PHE A 136 -12.84 -6.73 -3.07
CA PHE A 136 -14.21 -7.24 -3.16
C PHE A 136 -14.29 -8.42 -4.14
N TYR A 137 -13.68 -8.31 -5.30
CA TYR A 137 -13.66 -9.40 -6.29
C TYR A 137 -13.02 -10.67 -5.72
N TYR A 138 -11.84 -10.58 -5.10
CA TYR A 138 -11.18 -11.72 -4.47
C TYR A 138 -11.98 -12.29 -3.29
N SER A 139 -12.65 -11.44 -2.52
CA SER A 139 -13.49 -11.89 -1.40
C SER A 139 -14.70 -12.70 -1.88
N VAL A 140 -15.30 -12.31 -3.01
CA VAL A 140 -16.43 -13.04 -3.63
C VAL A 140 -15.96 -14.36 -4.23
N GLU A 141 -14.81 -14.38 -4.91
CA GLU A 141 -14.24 -15.60 -5.49
C GLU A 141 -13.93 -16.65 -4.41
N ASN A 142 -13.31 -16.26 -3.30
CA ASN A 142 -13.03 -17.13 -2.17
C ASN A 142 -14.32 -17.67 -1.51
N LYS A 143 -15.37 -16.86 -1.40
CA LYS A 143 -16.68 -17.32 -0.90
C LYS A 143 -17.34 -18.34 -1.83
N GLN A 144 -17.24 -18.17 -3.15
CA GLN A 144 -17.78 -19.14 -4.10
C GLN A 144 -17.11 -20.52 -3.97
N PHE A 145 -15.80 -20.57 -3.71
CA PHE A 145 -15.10 -21.84 -3.47
C PHE A 145 -15.63 -22.55 -2.22
N GLY A 146 -15.80 -21.84 -1.12
CA GLY A 146 -16.40 -22.37 0.10
C GLY A 146 -17.80 -22.94 -0.10
N ILE A 147 -18.64 -22.25 -0.85
CA ILE A 147 -20.00 -22.70 -1.18
C ILE A 147 -19.96 -24.01 -1.99
N LYS A 148 -19.11 -24.11 -3.03
CA LYS A 148 -18.96 -25.32 -3.85
C LYS A 148 -18.52 -26.52 -3.01
N VAL A 149 -17.58 -26.34 -2.10
CA VAL A 149 -17.12 -27.41 -1.17
C VAL A 149 -18.24 -27.85 -0.24
N THR A 150 -19.01 -26.91 0.32
CA THR A 150 -20.15 -27.23 1.19
C THR A 150 -21.22 -28.05 0.45
N PHE A 151 -21.58 -27.67 -0.77
CA PHE A 151 -22.51 -28.42 -1.59
C PHE A 151 -21.99 -29.82 -1.91
N ALA A 152 -20.71 -29.98 -2.23
CA ALA A 152 -20.11 -31.29 -2.48
C ALA A 152 -20.18 -32.20 -1.24
N ILE A 153 -19.92 -31.68 -0.05
CA ILE A 153 -20.02 -32.44 1.19
C ILE A 153 -21.47 -32.86 1.45
N ILE A 154 -22.45 -31.95 1.31
CA ILE A 154 -23.86 -32.26 1.47
C ILE A 154 -24.30 -33.35 0.47
N TYR A 155 -23.87 -33.25 -0.76
CA TYR A 155 -24.21 -34.26 -1.79
C TYR A 155 -23.66 -35.65 -1.43
N ILE A 156 -22.41 -35.75 -1.00
CA ILE A 156 -21.79 -37.01 -0.56
C ILE A 156 -22.55 -37.60 0.62
N LEU A 157 -22.96 -36.78 1.58
CA LEU A 157 -23.70 -37.22 2.77
C LEU A 157 -25.09 -37.76 2.39
N VAL A 158 -25.82 -37.11 1.47
CA VAL A 158 -27.10 -37.56 0.97
C VAL A 158 -26.97 -38.89 0.24
N VAL A 159 -25.98 -39.04 -0.65
CA VAL A 159 -25.71 -40.29 -1.38
C VAL A 159 -25.39 -41.44 -0.41
N ALA A 160 -24.54 -41.20 0.59
CA ALA A 160 -24.20 -42.18 1.61
C ALA A 160 -25.43 -42.64 2.39
N LEU A 161 -26.32 -41.72 2.77
CA LEU A 161 -27.55 -42.01 3.49
C LEU A 161 -28.53 -42.87 2.62
N LEU A 162 -28.67 -42.54 1.32
CA LEU A 162 -29.46 -43.31 0.40
C LEU A 162 -28.93 -44.72 0.21
N LEU A 163 -27.62 -44.91 0.09
CA LEU A 163 -26.99 -46.23 0.04
C LEU A 163 -27.23 -47.04 1.30
N PHE A 164 -27.13 -46.40 2.46
CA PHE A 164 -27.40 -47.05 3.74
C PHE A 164 -28.84 -47.55 3.85
N VAL A 165 -29.79 -46.68 3.53
CA VAL A 165 -31.23 -47.05 3.51
C VAL A 165 -31.51 -48.16 2.50
N SER A 166 -30.95 -48.07 1.29
CA SER A 166 -31.06 -49.08 0.25
C SER A 166 -30.55 -50.45 0.72
N THR A 167 -29.39 -50.45 1.42
CA THR A 167 -28.81 -51.70 1.96
C THR A 167 -29.72 -52.32 3.01
N ILE A 168 -30.31 -51.54 3.93
CA ILE A 168 -31.24 -52.02 4.94
C ILE A 168 -32.48 -52.67 4.25
N ILE A 169 -33.03 -51.98 3.26
CA ILE A 169 -34.17 -52.50 2.52
C ILE A 169 -33.84 -53.83 1.81
N ALA A 170 -32.67 -53.89 1.16
CA ALA A 170 -32.21 -55.10 0.48
C ALA A 170 -32.07 -56.30 1.45
N ILE A 171 -31.48 -56.08 2.64
CA ILE A 171 -31.34 -57.12 3.68
C ILE A 171 -32.75 -57.56 4.17
N ALA A 172 -33.63 -56.58 4.43
CA ALA A 172 -34.98 -56.90 4.92
C ALA A 172 -35.76 -57.74 3.88
N PHE A 173 -35.63 -57.40 2.58
CA PHE A 173 -36.25 -58.17 1.49
C PHE A 173 -35.65 -59.56 1.34
N ALA A 174 -34.33 -59.69 1.38
CA ALA A 174 -33.65 -60.99 1.34
C ALA A 174 -34.10 -61.90 2.49
N ASN A 175 -34.15 -61.41 3.72
CA ASN A 175 -34.64 -62.19 4.85
C ASN A 175 -36.09 -62.57 4.74
N ARG A 176 -36.95 -61.77 4.17
CA ARG A 176 -38.39 -62.04 4.00
C ARG A 176 -38.67 -63.10 2.94
N LEU A 177 -37.83 -63.19 1.90
CA LEU A 177 -37.93 -64.20 0.87
C LEU A 177 -37.27 -65.51 1.24
N THR A 178 -36.16 -65.48 1.91
CA THR A 178 -35.38 -66.68 2.26
C THR A 178 -36.05 -67.54 3.35
N LYS A 179 -36.71 -66.94 4.36
CA LYS A 179 -37.38 -67.64 5.42
C LYS A 179 -38.47 -68.64 4.95
N PRO A 180 -39.44 -68.28 4.07
CA PRO A 180 -40.43 -69.23 3.62
C PRO A 180 -39.84 -70.32 2.76
N ILE A 181 -38.78 -70.08 2.01
CA ILE A 181 -38.15 -71.10 1.15
C ILE A 181 -37.43 -72.14 2.03
N ILE A 182 -36.73 -71.76 3.09
CA ILE A 182 -36.09 -72.70 4.04
C ILE A 182 -37.13 -73.54 4.74
N ASN A 183 -38.25 -72.96 5.19
CA ASN A 183 -39.31 -73.68 5.86
C ASN A 183 -40.01 -74.74 4.93
N LEU A 184 -40.12 -74.43 3.62
CA LEU A 184 -40.64 -75.37 2.64
C LEU A 184 -39.68 -76.55 2.41
N ILE A 185 -38.39 -76.34 2.41
CA ILE A 185 -37.36 -77.38 2.22
C ILE A 185 -37.25 -78.28 3.48
N GLN A 186 -37.48 -77.76 4.68
CA GLN A 186 -37.46 -78.56 5.94
C GLN A 186 -38.78 -79.37 6.13
N ALA A 187 -39.87 -79.06 5.45
CA ALA A 187 -41.12 -79.71 5.58
C ALA A 187 -41.37 -80.85 4.50
N SER A 188 -40.45 -81.04 3.59
CA SER A 188 -40.38 -82.11 2.62
C SER A 188 -39.41 -83.20 3.04
#